data_5bc9563ff449d0fdb1f91132020800cd
#
_entry.id   5bc9563ff449d0fdb1f91132020800cd
#
_cell.length_a   1.000
_cell.length_b   1.000
_cell.length_c   1.000
_cell.angle_alpha   90.00
_cell.angle_beta   90.00
_cell.angle_gamma   90.00
#
_symmetry.space_group_name_H-M   'P 1'
#
loop_
_entity.id
_entity.type
_entity.pdbx_description
1 polymer ?
#
loop_
_entity_poly.entity_id
_entity_poly.type
_entity_poly.pdbx_seq_one_letter_code
_entity_poly.pdbx_strand_id
1 'polypeptide(L)'
;MAPRAETRAQLAGAARAALGGGRRLEAAERIAGGSKKGVYRLVMDDSTTAIAYLWDDDENYWPTAEGDDDLTDPFAPGLGLDLFEAAHARLVALGVRVPAIRLVDRDGAHCPADLAIVEDLPGENLGDLLARDPSAAAPVMARLGESLEAMRRHRAPTYGKVAVVDGGGSSLGKSCESVVLDRALRDLAEAASRDPRIAGARDRLEERLRGLAAEVRPRTEYAVVHGELGPDHVLVDAVGNPVAIDIEGLMYFDVEWEHVFLRIRLHDDYRPLEVDGLDEDRLALYTLAQRLSLTAGPLRLLDGDFPDRESMAGIAEHNLNQALELIRP
;
A
#
# COMPACT_ATOMS: atom_id res chain seq x y z
N MET A 1 10.93 -8.47 -17.04
CA MET A 1 10.89 -9.89 -17.52
C MET A 1 9.66 -10.03 -18.40
N ALA A 2 9.72 -10.74 -19.54
CA ALA A 2 8.53 -10.94 -20.39
C ALA A 2 7.58 -11.94 -19.70
N PRO A 3 6.24 -11.73 -19.80
CA PRO A 3 5.26 -12.67 -19.26
C PRO A 3 5.37 -14.03 -19.96
N ARG A 4 4.89 -15.08 -19.30
CA ARG A 4 4.76 -16.42 -19.92
C ARG A 4 3.91 -16.30 -21.19
N ALA A 5 4.11 -17.17 -22.18
CA ALA A 5 3.38 -17.11 -23.45
C ALA A 5 1.85 -17.20 -23.26
N GLU A 6 1.40 -17.98 -22.29
CA GLU A 6 -0.01 -18.12 -21.92
C GLU A 6 -0.57 -16.81 -21.35
N THR A 7 0.09 -16.21 -20.37
CA THR A 7 -0.26 -14.89 -19.79
C THR A 7 -0.34 -13.82 -20.88
N ARG A 8 0.60 -13.84 -21.84
CA ARG A 8 0.57 -12.88 -22.94
C ARG A 8 -0.67 -13.05 -23.84
N ALA A 9 -1.12 -14.29 -24.09
CA ALA A 9 -2.30 -14.55 -24.89
C ALA A 9 -3.59 -14.07 -24.20
N GLN A 10 -3.69 -14.28 -22.89
CA GLN A 10 -4.78 -13.80 -22.04
C GLN A 10 -4.83 -12.27 -22.02
N LEU A 11 -3.71 -11.61 -21.75
CA LEU A 11 -3.59 -10.15 -21.78
C LEU A 11 -3.93 -9.55 -23.14
N ALA A 12 -3.63 -10.25 -24.28
CA ALA A 12 -3.98 -9.78 -25.59
C ALA A 12 -5.50 -9.75 -25.85
N GLY A 13 -6.25 -10.71 -25.28
CA GLY A 13 -7.71 -10.73 -25.32
C GLY A 13 -8.31 -9.55 -24.55
N ALA A 14 -7.89 -9.40 -23.31
CA ALA A 14 -8.34 -8.32 -22.42
C ALA A 14 -7.96 -6.92 -22.95
N ALA A 15 -6.73 -6.75 -23.47
CA ALA A 15 -6.28 -5.49 -24.05
C ALA A 15 -7.17 -5.03 -25.23
N ARG A 16 -7.54 -5.97 -26.11
CA ARG A 16 -8.45 -5.65 -27.22
C ARG A 16 -9.85 -5.27 -26.73
N ALA A 17 -10.35 -5.94 -25.71
CA ALA A 17 -11.64 -5.61 -25.12
C ALA A 17 -11.63 -4.22 -24.46
N ALA A 18 -10.55 -3.88 -23.74
CA ALA A 18 -10.39 -2.61 -23.02
C ALA A 18 -10.12 -1.42 -23.96
N LEU A 19 -9.31 -1.62 -25.01
CA LEU A 19 -8.76 -0.52 -25.83
C LEU A 19 -9.34 -0.46 -27.24
N GLY A 20 -10.14 -1.45 -27.64
CA GLY A 20 -10.81 -1.52 -28.93
C GLY A 20 -10.32 -2.65 -29.83
N GLY A 21 -11.28 -3.35 -30.45
CA GLY A 21 -11.08 -4.61 -31.19
C GLY A 21 -10.24 -4.53 -32.46
N GLY A 22 -9.95 -3.34 -32.97
CA GLY A 22 -9.09 -3.13 -34.13
C GLY A 22 -7.59 -3.13 -33.83
N ARG A 23 -7.21 -3.13 -32.57
CA ARG A 23 -5.82 -3.07 -32.10
C ARG A 23 -5.25 -4.44 -31.80
N ARG A 24 -3.96 -4.59 -31.93
CA ARG A 24 -3.24 -5.81 -31.61
C ARG A 24 -2.18 -5.52 -30.54
N LEU A 25 -2.11 -6.39 -29.51
CA LEU A 25 -1.06 -6.30 -28.51
C LEU A 25 0.32 -6.59 -29.14
N GLU A 26 1.19 -5.59 -29.15
CA GLU A 26 2.56 -5.68 -29.64
C GLU A 26 3.51 -6.15 -28.54
N ALA A 27 3.41 -5.56 -27.34
CA ALA A 27 4.22 -5.92 -26.19
C ALA A 27 3.39 -5.96 -24.89
N ALA A 28 3.81 -6.84 -23.96
CA ALA A 28 3.41 -6.85 -22.58
C ALA A 28 4.69 -6.93 -21.73
N GLU A 29 4.93 -5.92 -20.94
CA GLU A 29 6.17 -5.77 -20.16
C GLU A 29 5.84 -5.73 -18.67
N ARG A 30 6.40 -6.69 -17.91
CA ARG A 30 6.23 -6.67 -16.44
C ARG A 30 6.95 -5.47 -15.84
N ILE A 31 6.21 -4.64 -15.11
CA ILE A 31 6.75 -3.52 -14.35
C ILE A 31 7.35 -4.09 -13.05
N ALA A 32 8.56 -3.62 -12.70
CA ALA A 32 9.22 -4.02 -11.46
C ALA A 32 8.51 -3.40 -10.23
N GLY A 33 8.65 -4.04 -9.07
CA GLY A 33 8.17 -3.53 -7.78
C GLY A 33 6.90 -4.18 -7.23
N GLY A 34 6.01 -4.70 -8.07
CA GLY A 34 4.82 -5.42 -7.60
C GLY A 34 5.20 -6.70 -6.86
N SER A 35 4.77 -6.84 -5.58
CA SER A 35 5.05 -8.04 -4.78
C SER A 35 3.82 -8.90 -4.51
N LYS A 36 2.61 -8.36 -4.70
CA LYS A 36 1.32 -9.01 -4.40
C LYS A 36 0.50 -9.31 -5.66
N LYS A 37 0.84 -8.70 -6.80
CA LYS A 37 0.14 -8.85 -8.08
C LYS A 37 1.10 -8.66 -9.25
N GLY A 38 0.77 -9.23 -10.40
CA GLY A 38 1.43 -8.93 -11.66
C GLY A 38 1.02 -7.55 -12.17
N VAL A 39 2.00 -6.71 -12.48
CA VAL A 39 1.76 -5.40 -13.10
C VAL A 39 2.42 -5.38 -14.47
N TYR A 40 1.63 -5.24 -15.53
CA TYR A 40 2.11 -5.30 -16.90
C TYR A 40 1.75 -4.05 -17.67
N ARG A 41 2.73 -3.40 -18.30
CA ARG A 41 2.45 -2.39 -19.33
C ARG A 41 2.14 -3.08 -20.64
N LEU A 42 0.97 -2.79 -21.18
CA LEU A 42 0.48 -3.26 -22.45
C LEU A 42 0.75 -2.18 -23.51
N VAL A 43 1.38 -2.57 -24.63
CA VAL A 43 1.63 -1.68 -25.77
C VAL A 43 0.92 -2.24 -26.99
N MET A 44 0.02 -1.44 -27.58
CA MET A 44 -0.70 -1.80 -28.78
C MET A 44 0.06 -1.36 -30.04
N ASP A 45 -0.28 -1.92 -31.19
CA ASP A 45 0.35 -1.64 -32.49
C ASP A 45 0.19 -0.18 -32.99
N ASP A 46 -0.71 0.58 -32.39
CA ASP A 46 -0.85 2.03 -32.61
C ASP A 46 -0.18 2.88 -31.52
N SER A 47 0.69 2.28 -30.70
CA SER A 47 1.37 2.89 -29.55
C SER A 47 0.44 3.31 -28.39
N THR A 48 -0.83 2.94 -28.41
CA THR A 48 -1.70 3.10 -27.24
C THR A 48 -1.23 2.18 -26.14
N THR A 49 -1.18 2.69 -24.90
CA THR A 49 -0.74 1.93 -23.72
C THR A 49 -1.82 1.81 -22.66
N ALA A 50 -1.72 0.77 -21.83
CA ALA A 50 -2.52 0.55 -20.63
C ALA A 50 -1.72 -0.26 -19.63
N ILE A 51 -2.17 -0.28 -18.36
CA ILE A 51 -1.61 -1.14 -17.32
C ILE A 51 -2.62 -2.26 -17.05
N ALA A 52 -2.11 -3.50 -16.98
CA ALA A 52 -2.86 -4.65 -16.50
C ALA A 52 -2.40 -5.02 -15.10
N TYR A 53 -3.35 -5.16 -14.17
CA TYR A 53 -3.17 -5.77 -12.86
C TYR A 53 -3.71 -7.18 -12.89
N LEU A 54 -2.88 -8.14 -12.51
CA LEU A 54 -3.22 -9.57 -12.52
C LEU A 54 -3.04 -10.11 -11.09
N TRP A 55 -4.13 -10.52 -10.45
CA TRP A 55 -4.10 -11.17 -9.14
C TRP A 55 -4.12 -12.70 -9.33
N ASP A 56 -2.92 -13.24 -9.49
CA ASP A 56 -2.65 -14.67 -9.66
C ASP A 56 -1.66 -15.11 -8.60
N ASP A 57 -1.80 -16.31 -8.05
CA ASP A 57 -0.90 -16.85 -7.04
C ASP A 57 0.55 -16.89 -7.51
N ASP A 58 0.77 -17.13 -8.81
CA ASP A 58 2.11 -17.11 -9.44
C ASP A 58 2.75 -15.71 -9.49
N GLU A 59 1.97 -14.66 -9.28
CA GLU A 59 2.44 -13.26 -9.25
C GLU A 59 2.61 -12.72 -7.82
N ASN A 60 2.17 -13.48 -6.81
CA ASN A 60 2.28 -13.14 -5.41
C ASN A 60 3.56 -13.74 -4.80
N TYR A 61 4.49 -12.89 -4.38
CA TYR A 61 5.73 -13.30 -3.72
C TYR A 61 5.60 -13.47 -2.19
N TRP A 62 4.46 -13.05 -1.62
CA TRP A 62 4.24 -13.20 -0.19
C TRP A 62 3.79 -14.61 0.15
N PRO A 63 4.34 -15.23 1.21
CA PRO A 63 3.85 -16.51 1.67
C PRO A 63 2.41 -16.36 2.15
N THR A 64 1.54 -17.26 1.74
CA THR A 64 0.15 -17.31 2.22
C THR A 64 0.14 -17.80 3.66
N ALA A 65 -0.55 -17.09 4.54
CA ALA A 65 -0.75 -17.46 5.94
C ALA A 65 -2.24 -17.72 6.23
N GLU A 66 -2.50 -18.50 7.27
CA GLU A 66 -3.87 -18.73 7.74
C GLU A 66 -4.50 -17.40 8.21
N GLY A 67 -5.67 -17.07 7.68
CA GLY A 67 -6.39 -15.83 7.98
C GLY A 67 -6.07 -14.65 7.06
N ASP A 68 -5.21 -14.81 6.06
CA ASP A 68 -4.93 -13.74 5.08
C ASP A 68 -6.17 -13.34 4.27
N ASP A 69 -7.17 -14.20 4.18
CA ASP A 69 -8.46 -13.98 3.55
C ASP A 69 -9.51 -13.32 4.46
N ASP A 70 -9.22 -13.20 5.78
CA ASP A 70 -10.11 -12.54 6.72
C ASP A 70 -10.03 -11.01 6.59
N LEU A 71 -10.86 -10.45 5.73
CA LEU A 71 -10.94 -9.00 5.50
C LEU A 71 -11.42 -8.19 6.73
N THR A 72 -11.85 -8.86 7.80
CA THR A 72 -12.16 -8.19 9.08
C THR A 72 -10.88 -7.82 9.86
N ASP A 73 -9.73 -8.44 9.56
CA ASP A 73 -8.42 -7.86 9.94
C ASP A 73 -8.09 -6.68 9.01
N PRO A 74 -7.98 -5.43 9.52
CA PRO A 74 -7.66 -4.27 8.69
C PRO A 74 -6.29 -4.40 8.01
N PHE A 75 -5.42 -5.25 8.56
CA PHE A 75 -4.08 -5.52 8.05
C PHE A 75 -3.98 -6.81 7.22
N ALA A 76 -5.09 -7.48 6.93
CA ALA A 76 -5.08 -8.56 5.96
C ALA A 76 -4.50 -8.06 4.62
N PRO A 77 -3.76 -8.89 3.88
CA PRO A 77 -3.16 -8.47 2.62
C PRO A 77 -4.17 -7.79 1.70
N GLY A 78 -3.78 -6.66 1.11
CA GLY A 78 -4.56 -5.97 0.10
C GLY A 78 -4.47 -6.74 -1.22
N LEU A 79 -5.25 -7.82 -1.34
CA LEU A 79 -5.25 -8.71 -2.51
C LEU A 79 -6.64 -8.74 -3.15
N GLY A 80 -6.64 -8.82 -4.48
CA GLY A 80 -7.84 -9.10 -5.24
C GLY A 80 -8.59 -7.88 -5.75
N LEU A 81 -9.41 -8.17 -6.75
CA LEU A 81 -10.15 -7.21 -7.54
C LEU A 81 -11.22 -6.48 -6.72
N ASP A 82 -11.87 -7.16 -5.76
CA ASP A 82 -12.93 -6.56 -4.93
C ASP A 82 -12.39 -5.42 -4.06
N LEU A 83 -11.22 -5.59 -3.46
CA LEU A 83 -10.57 -4.54 -2.66
C LEU A 83 -10.13 -3.38 -3.55
N PHE A 84 -9.59 -3.68 -4.75
CA PHE A 84 -9.20 -2.67 -5.71
C PHE A 84 -10.39 -1.83 -6.18
N GLU A 85 -11.51 -2.46 -6.58
CA GLU A 85 -12.69 -1.72 -7.05
C GLU A 85 -13.34 -0.88 -5.95
N ALA A 86 -13.46 -1.42 -4.73
CA ALA A 86 -13.99 -0.67 -3.59
C ALA A 86 -13.13 0.56 -3.25
N ALA A 87 -11.82 0.39 -3.21
CA ALA A 87 -10.86 1.48 -2.98
C ALA A 87 -10.93 2.52 -4.10
N HIS A 88 -10.92 2.08 -5.36
CA HIS A 88 -11.04 2.96 -6.53
C HIS A 88 -12.33 3.79 -6.47
N ALA A 89 -13.47 3.16 -6.24
CA ALA A 89 -14.76 3.84 -6.15
C ALA A 89 -14.77 4.87 -5.01
N ARG A 90 -14.20 4.53 -3.85
CA ARG A 90 -14.11 5.44 -2.70
C ARG A 90 -13.24 6.65 -3.01
N LEU A 91 -12.04 6.45 -3.55
CA LEU A 91 -11.11 7.54 -3.88
C LEU A 91 -11.70 8.48 -4.94
N VAL A 92 -12.31 7.93 -6.00
CA VAL A 92 -13.02 8.73 -7.02
C VAL A 92 -14.14 9.56 -6.39
N ALA A 93 -14.94 8.97 -5.48
CA ALA A 93 -16.02 9.69 -4.79
C ALA A 93 -15.49 10.84 -3.89
N LEU A 94 -14.24 10.75 -3.42
CA LEU A 94 -13.57 11.79 -2.65
C LEU A 94 -12.85 12.84 -3.52
N GLY A 95 -12.87 12.66 -4.85
CA GLY A 95 -12.13 13.53 -5.77
C GLY A 95 -10.62 13.27 -5.80
N VAL A 96 -10.15 12.15 -5.20
CA VAL A 96 -8.75 11.74 -5.26
C VAL A 96 -8.49 11.04 -6.59
N ARG A 97 -7.47 11.48 -7.31
CA ARG A 97 -7.11 10.94 -8.62
C ARG A 97 -6.47 9.55 -8.48
N VAL A 98 -7.03 8.59 -9.19
CA VAL A 98 -6.52 7.22 -9.38
C VAL A 98 -6.56 6.88 -10.87
N PRO A 99 -5.79 5.89 -11.37
CA PRO A 99 -5.85 5.46 -12.77
C PRO A 99 -7.27 5.02 -13.14
N ALA A 100 -7.79 5.50 -14.27
CA ALA A 100 -9.13 5.15 -14.72
C ALA A 100 -9.23 3.66 -15.09
N ILE A 101 -10.24 2.96 -14.59
CA ILE A 101 -10.51 1.58 -14.95
C ILE A 101 -11.06 1.53 -16.39
N ARG A 102 -10.48 0.67 -17.24
CA ARG A 102 -10.88 0.44 -18.64
C ARG A 102 -11.62 -0.88 -18.80
N LEU A 103 -11.21 -1.90 -18.05
CA LEU A 103 -11.81 -3.23 -18.04
C LEU A 103 -11.62 -3.87 -16.67
N VAL A 104 -12.60 -4.65 -16.27
CA VAL A 104 -12.53 -5.60 -15.17
C VAL A 104 -12.95 -6.96 -15.71
N ASP A 105 -12.15 -8.00 -15.47
CA ASP A 105 -12.45 -9.39 -15.79
C ASP A 105 -12.46 -10.22 -14.50
N ARG A 106 -13.66 -10.45 -14.01
CA ARG A 106 -13.94 -11.21 -12.78
C ARG A 106 -14.43 -12.63 -13.09
N ASP A 107 -15.03 -12.77 -14.28
CA ASP A 107 -15.72 -13.99 -14.69
C ASP A 107 -14.81 -14.92 -15.49
N GLY A 108 -13.53 -14.58 -15.63
CA GLY A 108 -12.57 -15.37 -16.37
C GLY A 108 -12.79 -15.36 -17.89
N ALA A 109 -13.37 -14.28 -18.43
CA ALA A 109 -13.65 -14.16 -19.86
C ALA A 109 -12.36 -14.09 -20.70
N HIS A 110 -11.30 -13.55 -20.13
CA HIS A 110 -9.99 -13.39 -20.77
C HIS A 110 -8.88 -14.10 -20.02
N CYS A 111 -8.97 -14.14 -18.69
CA CYS A 111 -7.95 -14.70 -17.79
C CYS A 111 -8.63 -15.49 -16.67
N PRO A 112 -8.14 -16.69 -16.28
CA PRO A 112 -8.71 -17.44 -15.14
C PRO A 112 -8.56 -16.71 -13.80
N ALA A 113 -7.55 -15.84 -13.70
CA ALA A 113 -7.32 -14.99 -12.51
C ALA A 113 -8.03 -13.65 -12.66
N ASP A 114 -8.31 -13.01 -11.53
CA ASP A 114 -8.84 -11.65 -11.51
C ASP A 114 -7.92 -10.68 -12.24
N LEU A 115 -8.50 -9.87 -13.13
CA LEU A 115 -7.77 -8.93 -13.96
C LEU A 115 -8.46 -7.57 -14.02
N ALA A 116 -7.68 -6.50 -13.89
CA ALA A 116 -8.10 -5.15 -14.25
C ALA A 116 -7.15 -4.54 -15.29
N ILE A 117 -7.70 -3.84 -16.28
CA ILE A 117 -6.94 -2.96 -17.16
C ILE A 117 -7.28 -1.52 -16.80
N VAL A 118 -6.25 -0.76 -16.51
CA VAL A 118 -6.37 0.64 -16.11
C VAL A 118 -5.56 1.55 -17.05
N GLU A 119 -5.78 2.84 -16.90
CA GLU A 119 -5.03 3.89 -17.56
C GLU A 119 -3.53 3.72 -17.29
N ASP A 120 -2.70 3.84 -18.36
CA ASP A 120 -1.27 4.01 -18.21
C ASP A 120 -0.96 5.50 -18.05
N LEU A 121 -0.19 5.82 -17.04
CA LEU A 121 0.30 7.17 -16.76
C LEU A 121 1.81 7.18 -17.04
N PRO A 122 2.20 7.48 -18.28
CA PRO A 122 3.60 7.54 -18.63
C PRO A 122 4.23 8.77 -17.94
N GLY A 123 5.08 8.52 -16.97
CA GLY A 123 5.72 9.56 -16.18
C GLY A 123 6.55 8.94 -15.07
N GLU A 124 7.05 9.79 -14.22
CA GLU A 124 7.77 9.41 -13.02
C GLU A 124 6.83 9.36 -11.81
N ASN A 125 7.23 8.67 -10.77
CA ASN A 125 6.57 8.76 -9.47
C ASN A 125 7.07 10.00 -8.72
N LEU A 126 6.39 10.32 -7.62
CA LEU A 126 6.73 11.50 -6.80
C LEU A 126 8.13 11.38 -6.19
N GLY A 127 8.61 10.18 -5.86
CA GLY A 127 9.95 9.97 -5.31
C GLY A 127 11.04 10.33 -6.31
N ASP A 128 10.90 9.88 -7.56
CA ASP A 128 11.82 10.23 -8.64
C ASP A 128 11.80 11.74 -8.93
N LEU A 129 10.61 12.35 -8.92
CA LEU A 129 10.45 13.79 -9.10
C LEU A 129 11.10 14.59 -7.98
N LEU A 130 10.89 14.21 -6.70
CA LEU A 130 11.53 14.83 -5.53
C LEU A 130 13.06 14.75 -5.62
N ALA A 131 13.59 13.59 -5.98
CA ALA A 131 15.03 13.39 -6.11
C ALA A 131 15.65 14.22 -7.27
N ARG A 132 14.91 14.35 -8.38
CA ARG A 132 15.39 15.05 -9.60
C ARG A 132 15.20 16.56 -9.54
N ASP A 133 14.03 17.01 -9.10
CA ASP A 133 13.63 18.43 -9.10
C ASP A 133 12.62 18.74 -7.98
N PRO A 134 13.10 19.01 -6.76
CA PRO A 134 12.23 19.35 -5.63
C PRO A 134 11.32 20.56 -5.89
N SER A 135 11.75 21.49 -6.74
CA SER A 135 10.95 22.67 -7.07
C SER A 135 9.74 22.32 -7.93
N ALA A 136 9.91 21.42 -8.89
CA ALA A 136 8.81 20.89 -9.69
C ALA A 136 7.88 19.97 -8.85
N ALA A 137 8.39 19.30 -7.82
CA ALA A 137 7.60 18.47 -6.92
C ALA A 137 6.71 19.30 -5.97
N ALA A 138 7.08 20.53 -5.61
CA ALA A 138 6.35 21.33 -4.63
C ALA A 138 4.85 21.51 -4.95
N PRO A 139 4.40 21.85 -6.17
CA PRO A 139 2.99 21.93 -6.50
C PRO A 139 2.29 20.56 -6.48
N VAL A 140 2.99 19.47 -6.77
CA VAL A 140 2.45 18.09 -6.67
C VAL A 140 2.22 17.73 -5.20
N MET A 141 3.18 18.04 -4.33
CA MET A 141 3.05 17.85 -2.87
C MET A 141 1.88 18.64 -2.28
N ALA A 142 1.67 19.89 -2.72
CA ALA A 142 0.53 20.68 -2.28
C ALA A 142 -0.82 20.01 -2.65
N ARG A 143 -0.96 19.54 -3.90
CA ARG A 143 -2.15 18.81 -4.36
C ARG A 143 -2.32 17.45 -3.68
N LEU A 144 -1.21 16.78 -3.34
CA LEU A 144 -1.25 15.55 -2.54
C LEU A 144 -1.81 15.85 -1.14
N GLY A 145 -1.39 16.96 -0.52
CA GLY A 145 -1.95 17.44 0.74
C GLY A 145 -3.46 17.69 0.67
N GLU A 146 -3.97 18.27 -0.43
CA GLU A 146 -5.40 18.43 -0.67
C GLU A 146 -6.12 17.09 -0.77
N SER A 147 -5.53 16.09 -1.44
CA SER A 147 -6.07 14.72 -1.54
C SER A 147 -6.12 14.02 -0.18
N LEU A 148 -5.06 14.12 0.61
CA LEU A 148 -5.00 13.58 1.98
C LEU A 148 -6.04 14.25 2.89
N GLU A 149 -6.24 15.56 2.75
CA GLU A 149 -7.25 16.29 3.52
C GLU A 149 -8.69 15.87 3.13
N ALA A 150 -8.94 15.61 1.84
CA ALA A 150 -10.24 15.08 1.39
C ALA A 150 -10.51 13.69 2.01
N MET A 151 -9.49 12.81 2.04
CA MET A 151 -9.56 11.51 2.69
C MET A 151 -9.77 11.67 4.21
N ARG A 152 -9.01 12.53 4.88
CA ARG A 152 -9.10 12.79 6.32
C ARG A 152 -10.46 13.31 6.77
N ARG A 153 -11.14 14.11 5.96
CA ARG A 153 -12.49 14.65 6.25
C ARG A 153 -13.58 13.61 6.13
N HIS A 154 -13.40 12.60 5.32
CA HIS A 154 -14.38 11.55 5.16
C HIS A 154 -14.24 10.51 6.27
N ARG A 155 -15.28 10.37 7.10
CA ARG A 155 -15.21 9.58 8.33
C ARG A 155 -16.31 8.52 8.37
N ALA A 156 -15.98 7.41 9.04
CA ALA A 156 -16.93 6.34 9.38
C ALA A 156 -16.92 6.07 10.89
N PRO A 157 -18.03 5.57 11.45
CA PRO A 157 -18.12 5.23 12.87
C PRO A 157 -17.41 3.91 13.22
N THR A 158 -16.98 3.15 12.23
CA THR A 158 -16.25 1.89 12.36
C THR A 158 -14.98 1.93 11.54
N TYR A 159 -13.97 1.15 11.93
CA TYR A 159 -12.71 1.04 11.21
C TYR A 159 -12.62 -0.29 10.44
N GLY A 160 -11.74 -0.35 9.47
CA GLY A 160 -11.49 -1.52 8.64
C GLY A 160 -11.33 -1.18 7.17
N LYS A 161 -11.10 -2.20 6.35
CA LYS A 161 -10.99 -2.00 4.90
C LYS A 161 -12.24 -1.33 4.34
N VAL A 162 -12.06 -0.43 3.39
CA VAL A 162 -13.17 0.32 2.76
C VAL A 162 -14.22 -0.64 2.23
N ALA A 163 -13.84 -1.74 1.60
CA ALA A 163 -14.76 -2.75 1.08
C ALA A 163 -15.67 -3.34 2.18
N VAL A 164 -15.17 -3.51 3.40
CA VAL A 164 -15.91 -4.05 4.53
C VAL A 164 -16.83 -2.99 5.13
N VAL A 165 -16.30 -1.80 5.43
CA VAL A 165 -17.04 -0.73 6.12
C VAL A 165 -18.14 -0.15 5.24
N ASP A 166 -17.88 0.08 3.96
CA ASP A 166 -18.87 0.57 3.00
C ASP A 166 -19.97 -0.47 2.73
N GLY A 167 -19.65 -1.76 2.90
CA GLY A 167 -20.62 -2.86 2.91
C GLY A 167 -21.46 -2.98 4.19
N GLY A 168 -21.25 -2.10 5.18
CA GLY A 168 -21.96 -2.11 6.46
C GLY A 168 -21.34 -3.01 7.53
N GLY A 169 -20.14 -3.54 7.27
CA GLY A 169 -19.36 -4.33 8.22
C GLY A 169 -18.42 -3.47 9.09
N SER A 170 -17.60 -4.16 9.87
CA SER A 170 -16.54 -3.55 10.68
C SER A 170 -15.39 -4.53 10.85
N SER A 171 -14.20 -4.02 11.16
CA SER A 171 -13.07 -4.88 11.52
C SER A 171 -13.25 -5.55 12.87
N LEU A 172 -12.53 -6.64 13.06
CA LEU A 172 -12.34 -7.31 14.35
C LEU A 172 -11.49 -6.42 15.28
N GLY A 173 -11.67 -6.65 16.60
CA GLY A 173 -10.94 -5.92 17.63
C GLY A 173 -11.76 -4.77 18.21
N LYS A 174 -11.21 -4.17 19.27
CA LYS A 174 -11.93 -3.16 20.07
C LYS A 174 -11.66 -1.74 19.58
N SER A 175 -10.50 -1.51 18.97
CA SER A 175 -10.04 -0.17 18.54
C SER A 175 -8.80 -0.29 17.65
N CYS A 176 -8.47 0.77 16.90
CA CYS A 176 -7.29 0.81 16.05
C CYS A 176 -6.00 0.55 16.83
N GLU A 177 -5.81 1.21 17.97
CA GLU A 177 -4.61 1.03 18.78
C GLU A 177 -4.46 -0.42 19.28
N SER A 178 -5.56 -1.12 19.58
CA SER A 178 -5.50 -2.52 20.03
C SER A 178 -5.06 -3.46 18.90
N VAL A 179 -5.61 -3.30 17.69
CA VAL A 179 -5.20 -4.14 16.55
C VAL A 179 -3.78 -3.82 16.07
N VAL A 180 -3.35 -2.55 16.20
CA VAL A 180 -1.96 -2.16 15.91
C VAL A 180 -1.02 -2.79 16.93
N LEU A 181 -1.36 -2.77 18.24
CA LEU A 181 -0.56 -3.42 19.27
C LEU A 181 -0.43 -4.92 19.01
N ASP A 182 -1.56 -5.61 18.75
CA ASP A 182 -1.55 -7.04 18.48
C ASP A 182 -0.70 -7.40 17.26
N ARG A 183 -0.79 -6.61 16.19
CA ARG A 183 0.08 -6.76 15.01
C ARG A 183 1.54 -6.52 15.36
N ALA A 184 1.86 -5.42 16.05
CA ALA A 184 3.22 -5.08 16.41
C ALA A 184 3.88 -6.14 17.29
N LEU A 185 3.12 -6.80 18.18
CA LEU A 185 3.62 -7.90 19.01
C LEU A 185 3.90 -9.15 18.16
N ARG A 186 3.07 -9.45 17.16
CA ARG A 186 3.35 -10.53 16.19
C ARG A 186 4.61 -10.23 15.36
N ASP A 187 4.71 -9.02 14.79
CA ASP A 187 5.87 -8.60 14.01
C ASP A 187 7.15 -8.59 14.86
N LEU A 188 7.08 -8.18 16.14
CA LEU A 188 8.19 -8.25 17.10
C LEU A 188 8.64 -9.70 17.35
N ALA A 189 7.68 -10.61 17.57
CA ALA A 189 8.00 -12.01 17.80
C ALA A 189 8.66 -12.64 16.57
N GLU A 190 8.16 -12.33 15.37
CA GLU A 190 8.74 -12.80 14.12
C GLU A 190 10.15 -12.22 13.88
N ALA A 191 10.32 -10.89 14.00
CA ALA A 191 11.62 -10.25 13.85
C ALA A 191 12.65 -10.78 14.86
N ALA A 192 12.23 -11.02 16.12
CA ALA A 192 13.09 -11.60 17.15
C ALA A 192 13.53 -13.04 16.84
N SER A 193 12.70 -13.82 16.14
CA SER A 193 13.09 -15.17 15.71
C SER A 193 14.14 -15.16 14.61
N ARG A 194 14.33 -14.03 13.90
CA ARG A 194 15.19 -13.87 12.72
C ARG A 194 16.46 -13.06 13.00
N ASP A 195 16.44 -12.16 13.98
CA ASP A 195 17.55 -11.27 14.29
C ASP A 195 17.88 -11.24 15.78
N PRO A 196 19.13 -11.59 16.18
CA PRO A 196 19.54 -11.65 17.58
C PRO A 196 19.54 -10.28 18.29
N ARG A 197 19.63 -9.17 17.58
CA ARG A 197 19.58 -7.81 18.17
C ARG A 197 18.16 -7.53 18.67
N ILE A 198 17.15 -7.87 17.87
CA ILE A 198 15.74 -7.76 18.29
C ILE A 198 15.43 -8.76 19.37
N ALA A 199 15.92 -10.01 19.28
CA ALA A 199 15.74 -11.02 20.32
C ALA A 199 16.27 -10.53 21.68
N GLY A 200 17.47 -9.92 21.70
CA GLY A 200 18.05 -9.34 22.92
C GLY A 200 17.36 -8.11 23.47
N ALA A 201 16.51 -7.45 22.66
CA ALA A 201 15.76 -6.25 23.04
C ALA A 201 14.25 -6.51 23.21
N ARG A 202 13.78 -7.76 22.99
CA ARG A 202 12.38 -8.12 22.88
C ARG A 202 11.54 -7.61 24.06
N ASP A 203 11.95 -7.90 25.28
CA ASP A 203 11.16 -7.53 26.48
C ASP A 203 10.99 -6.01 26.60
N ARG A 204 12.05 -5.25 26.29
CA ARG A 204 12.00 -3.77 26.32
C ARG A 204 11.10 -3.21 25.19
N LEU A 205 11.15 -3.79 24.00
CA LEU A 205 10.28 -3.42 22.88
C LEU A 205 8.82 -3.72 23.21
N GLU A 206 8.54 -4.90 23.78
CA GLU A 206 7.19 -5.29 24.20
C GLU A 206 6.67 -4.37 25.33
N GLU A 207 7.45 -4.10 26.35
CA GLU A 207 7.10 -3.17 27.43
C GLU A 207 6.80 -1.77 26.86
N ARG A 208 7.64 -1.28 25.94
CA ARG A 208 7.44 0.02 25.31
C ARG A 208 6.14 0.06 24.48
N LEU A 209 5.86 -0.97 23.64
CA LEU A 209 4.62 -1.07 22.89
C LEU A 209 3.39 -1.03 23.78
N ARG A 210 3.38 -1.84 24.86
CA ARG A 210 2.27 -1.92 25.81
C ARG A 210 2.09 -0.60 26.58
N GLY A 211 3.20 0.04 26.96
CA GLY A 211 3.17 1.34 27.62
C GLY A 211 2.57 2.42 26.71
N LEU A 212 3.03 2.51 25.46
CA LEU A 212 2.49 3.46 24.48
C LEU A 212 1.00 3.22 24.22
N ALA A 213 0.59 1.97 24.03
CA ALA A 213 -0.81 1.65 23.78
C ALA A 213 -1.73 1.99 24.97
N ALA A 214 -1.22 1.93 26.19
CA ALA A 214 -1.99 2.27 27.39
C ALA A 214 -2.29 3.78 27.53
N GLU A 215 -1.50 4.64 26.89
CA GLU A 215 -1.71 6.10 26.90
C GLU A 215 -2.73 6.53 25.83
N VAL A 216 -2.94 5.71 24.78
CA VAL A 216 -3.83 6.05 23.67
C VAL A 216 -5.30 6.02 24.12
N ARG A 217 -6.03 7.10 23.83
CA ARG A 217 -7.47 7.18 24.11
C ARG A 217 -8.29 6.64 22.92
N PRO A 218 -9.28 5.77 23.13
CA PRO A 218 -10.14 5.26 22.07
C PRO A 218 -10.83 6.38 21.27
N ARG A 219 -11.03 6.13 19.97
CA ARG A 219 -11.79 6.98 19.05
C ARG A 219 -13.10 6.31 18.62
N THR A 220 -14.02 7.11 18.12
CA THR A 220 -15.32 6.65 17.62
C THR A 220 -15.55 7.03 16.15
N GLU A 221 -14.59 7.69 15.53
CA GLU A 221 -14.65 8.09 14.12
C GLU A 221 -13.27 7.90 13.48
N TYR A 222 -13.26 7.33 12.30
CA TYR A 222 -12.06 6.91 11.59
C TYR A 222 -12.04 7.52 10.19
N ALA A 223 -10.89 8.04 9.78
CA ALA A 223 -10.69 8.66 8.48
C ALA A 223 -10.35 7.62 7.41
N VAL A 224 -10.58 7.95 6.14
CA VAL A 224 -10.01 7.17 5.05
C VAL A 224 -8.49 7.38 5.03
N VAL A 225 -7.74 6.30 5.01
CA VAL A 225 -6.28 6.28 4.86
C VAL A 225 -5.87 5.28 3.79
N HIS A 226 -4.80 5.58 3.07
CA HIS A 226 -4.21 4.64 2.10
C HIS A 226 -3.53 3.47 2.82
N GLY A 227 -2.88 3.77 3.94
CA GLY A 227 -2.25 2.81 4.83
C GLY A 227 -0.79 2.51 4.53
N GLU A 228 -0.37 2.65 3.27
CA GLU A 228 1.01 2.41 2.81
C GLU A 228 1.43 3.48 1.76
N LEU A 229 0.99 4.75 1.90
CA LEU A 229 1.29 5.80 0.93
C LEU A 229 2.74 6.26 1.01
N GLY A 230 3.57 5.74 0.11
CA GLY A 230 4.92 6.23 -0.14
C GLY A 230 5.00 7.10 -1.40
N PRO A 231 6.09 7.82 -1.62
CA PRO A 231 6.26 8.64 -2.82
C PRO A 231 6.31 7.82 -4.12
N ASP A 232 6.63 6.54 -4.05
CA ASP A 232 6.57 5.55 -5.12
C ASP A 232 5.13 5.09 -5.45
N HIS A 233 4.18 5.26 -4.51
CA HIS A 233 2.75 5.00 -4.73
C HIS A 233 1.97 6.24 -5.20
N VAL A 234 2.66 7.30 -5.58
CA VAL A 234 2.10 8.51 -6.18
C VAL A 234 2.73 8.75 -7.54
N LEU A 235 1.99 8.48 -8.60
CA LEU A 235 2.40 8.87 -9.96
C LEU A 235 2.08 10.35 -10.20
N VAL A 236 2.81 10.96 -11.14
CA VAL A 236 2.56 12.35 -11.53
C VAL A 236 2.05 12.37 -12.96
N ASP A 237 0.81 12.85 -13.16
CA ASP A 237 0.24 12.95 -14.50
C ASP A 237 0.86 14.11 -15.32
N ALA A 238 0.52 14.16 -16.60
CA ALA A 238 1.09 15.15 -17.55
C ALA A 238 0.80 16.62 -17.19
N VAL A 239 -0.16 16.87 -16.31
CA VAL A 239 -0.51 18.22 -15.83
C VAL A 239 -0.11 18.47 -14.37
N GLY A 240 0.67 17.53 -13.80
CA GLY A 240 1.25 17.65 -12.47
C GLY A 240 0.29 17.29 -11.33
N ASN A 241 -0.77 16.51 -11.57
CA ASN A 241 -1.59 16.01 -10.48
C ASN A 241 -0.99 14.73 -9.88
N PRO A 242 -1.04 14.56 -8.55
CA PRO A 242 -0.74 13.29 -7.92
C PRO A 242 -1.84 12.27 -8.23
N VAL A 243 -1.42 11.04 -8.55
CA VAL A 243 -2.32 9.92 -8.85
C VAL A 243 -1.93 8.76 -7.94
N ALA A 244 -2.83 8.37 -7.04
CA ALA A 244 -2.58 7.29 -6.09
C ALA A 244 -2.70 5.93 -6.79
N ILE A 245 -1.74 5.04 -6.49
CA ILE A 245 -1.72 3.63 -6.93
C ILE A 245 -1.51 2.71 -5.74
N ASP A 246 -1.60 1.40 -5.95
CA ASP A 246 -1.47 0.37 -4.89
C ASP A 246 -2.52 0.54 -3.77
N ILE A 247 -3.76 0.76 -4.18
CA ILE A 247 -4.86 1.25 -3.34
C ILE A 247 -5.65 0.14 -2.62
N GLU A 248 -5.36 -1.15 -2.84
CA GLU A 248 -6.11 -2.28 -2.31
C GLU A 248 -6.10 -2.33 -0.77
N GLY A 249 -5.13 -1.67 -0.16
CA GLY A 249 -5.00 -1.51 1.29
C GLY A 249 -5.90 -0.43 1.91
N LEU A 250 -6.63 0.35 1.10
CA LEU A 250 -7.43 1.49 1.56
C LEU A 250 -8.38 1.09 2.68
N MET A 251 -8.38 1.86 3.77
CA MET A 251 -9.19 1.56 4.94
C MET A 251 -9.68 2.82 5.66
N TYR A 252 -10.72 2.67 6.45
CA TYR A 252 -11.06 3.63 7.51
C TYR A 252 -10.21 3.32 8.73
N PHE A 253 -9.40 4.27 9.14
CA PHE A 253 -8.46 4.05 10.25
C PHE A 253 -8.08 5.37 10.93
N ASP A 254 -7.18 5.30 11.91
CA ASP A 254 -6.60 6.49 12.53
C ASP A 254 -5.67 7.21 11.54
N VAL A 255 -5.88 8.51 11.37
CA VAL A 255 -5.11 9.33 10.43
C VAL A 255 -3.60 9.33 10.75
N GLU A 256 -3.23 9.13 12.00
CA GLU A 256 -1.83 9.03 12.45
C GLU A 256 -1.11 7.84 11.81
N TRP A 257 -1.82 6.76 11.48
CA TRP A 257 -1.24 5.61 10.74
C TRP A 257 -0.66 6.05 9.40
N GLU A 258 -1.42 6.83 8.63
CA GLU A 258 -0.96 7.41 7.36
C GLU A 258 0.22 8.34 7.54
N HIS A 259 0.11 9.28 8.49
CA HIS A 259 1.14 10.29 8.71
C HIS A 259 2.46 9.69 9.22
N VAL A 260 2.42 8.62 10.00
CA VAL A 260 3.63 7.89 10.40
C VAL A 260 4.29 7.27 9.17
N PHE A 261 3.54 6.62 8.28
CA PHE A 261 4.10 6.02 7.07
C PHE A 261 4.70 7.08 6.14
N LEU A 262 3.99 8.19 5.92
CA LEU A 262 4.48 9.33 5.16
C LEU A 262 5.78 9.90 5.75
N ARG A 263 5.88 10.07 7.07
CA ARG A 263 7.12 10.52 7.75
C ARG A 263 8.27 9.54 7.53
N ILE A 264 7.99 8.23 7.58
CA ILE A 264 8.99 7.18 7.35
C ILE A 264 9.51 7.22 5.91
N ARG A 265 8.63 7.50 4.94
CA ARG A 265 8.94 7.38 3.51
C ARG A 265 9.44 8.67 2.87
N LEU A 266 9.00 9.82 3.35
CA LEU A 266 9.35 11.13 2.78
C LEU A 266 10.46 11.85 3.57
N HIS A 267 10.74 11.44 4.81
CA HIS A 267 11.76 12.10 5.65
C HIS A 267 11.56 13.62 5.73
N ASP A 268 12.54 14.41 5.31
CA ASP A 268 12.48 15.88 5.34
C ASP A 268 11.45 16.45 4.33
N ASP A 269 11.13 15.70 3.28
CA ASP A 269 10.14 16.09 2.26
C ASP A 269 8.69 15.94 2.77
N TYR A 270 8.46 15.34 3.94
CA TYR A 270 7.13 15.24 4.57
C TYR A 270 6.56 16.60 4.99
N ARG A 271 7.40 17.59 5.30
CA ARG A 271 6.99 18.88 5.90
C ARG A 271 5.80 19.58 5.22
N PRO A 272 5.65 19.59 3.87
CA PRO A 272 4.48 20.17 3.21
C PRO A 272 3.15 19.45 3.47
N LEU A 273 3.18 18.20 3.99
CA LEU A 273 2.02 17.39 4.31
C LEU A 273 1.66 17.39 5.80
N GLU A 274 2.39 18.15 6.61
CA GLU A 274 2.09 18.28 8.04
C GLU A 274 0.70 18.87 8.24
N VAL A 275 -0.03 18.29 9.20
CA VAL A 275 -1.36 18.77 9.60
C VAL A 275 -1.43 18.90 11.12
N ASP A 276 -2.26 19.83 11.59
CA ASP A 276 -2.51 20.01 13.02
C ASP A 276 -3.45 18.97 13.59
N GLY A 277 -3.34 18.72 14.90
CA GLY A 277 -4.29 17.92 15.66
C GLY A 277 -4.09 16.41 15.57
N LEU A 278 -2.92 15.96 15.12
CA LEU A 278 -2.53 14.56 15.26
C LEU A 278 -2.26 14.24 16.74
N ASP A 279 -2.65 13.03 17.14
CA ASP A 279 -2.48 12.54 18.51
C ASP A 279 -1.04 11.99 18.69
N GLU A 280 -0.26 12.61 19.57
CA GLU A 280 1.16 12.26 19.77
C GLU A 280 1.33 10.86 20.37
N ASP A 281 0.40 10.38 21.20
CA ASP A 281 0.47 9.04 21.77
C ASP A 281 0.27 7.97 20.67
N ARG A 282 -0.67 8.23 19.74
CA ARG A 282 -0.87 7.39 18.53
C ARG A 282 0.33 7.43 17.62
N LEU A 283 0.87 8.62 17.35
CA LEU A 283 2.07 8.76 16.51
C LEU A 283 3.24 7.96 17.09
N ALA A 284 3.45 8.01 18.40
CA ALA A 284 4.52 7.27 19.06
C ALA A 284 4.32 5.75 18.97
N LEU A 285 3.10 5.24 19.25
CA LEU A 285 2.77 3.83 19.15
C LEU A 285 2.92 3.34 17.70
N TYR A 286 2.34 4.06 16.75
CA TYR A 286 2.31 3.65 15.34
C TYR A 286 3.69 3.74 14.69
N THR A 287 4.53 4.67 15.14
CA THR A 287 5.92 4.72 14.69
C THR A 287 6.67 3.44 15.05
N LEU A 288 6.61 3.01 16.32
CA LEU A 288 7.28 1.77 16.72
C LEU A 288 6.67 0.54 16.03
N ALA A 289 5.34 0.48 15.92
CA ALA A 289 4.63 -0.61 15.25
C ALA A 289 5.02 -0.73 13.77
N GLN A 290 5.05 0.38 13.02
CA GLN A 290 5.42 0.38 11.60
C GLN A 290 6.91 0.05 11.40
N ARG A 291 7.82 0.49 12.29
CA ARG A 291 9.23 0.09 12.24
C ARG A 291 9.40 -1.42 12.39
N LEU A 292 8.64 -2.06 13.29
CA LEU A 292 8.64 -3.51 13.46
C LEU A 292 8.05 -4.24 12.24
N SER A 293 6.95 -3.72 11.69
CA SER A 293 6.33 -4.26 10.48
C SER A 293 7.26 -4.17 9.27
N LEU A 294 7.94 -3.02 9.08
CA LEU A 294 8.94 -2.81 8.03
C LEU A 294 10.27 -3.55 8.30
N THR A 295 10.41 -4.19 9.46
CA THR A 295 11.48 -5.14 9.74
C THR A 295 11.03 -6.56 9.41
N ALA A 296 9.91 -7.02 9.98
CA ALA A 296 9.43 -8.39 9.84
C ALA A 296 8.98 -8.72 8.42
N GLY A 297 8.21 -7.83 7.77
CA GLY A 297 7.68 -8.03 6.42
C GLY A 297 8.77 -8.28 5.37
N PRO A 298 9.74 -7.38 5.19
CA PRO A 298 10.85 -7.60 4.27
C PRO A 298 11.67 -8.86 4.59
N LEU A 299 11.92 -9.18 5.86
CA LEU A 299 12.59 -10.43 6.24
C LEU A 299 11.79 -11.67 5.83
N ARG A 300 10.46 -11.63 5.94
CA ARG A 300 9.56 -12.70 5.50
C ARG A 300 9.60 -12.86 3.98
N LEU A 301 9.59 -11.75 3.25
CA LEU A 301 9.67 -11.77 1.78
C LEU A 301 10.99 -12.34 1.28
N LEU A 302 12.08 -12.19 2.06
CA LEU A 302 13.39 -12.77 1.77
C LEU A 302 13.45 -14.30 1.95
N ASP A 303 12.47 -14.94 2.56
CA ASP A 303 12.38 -16.40 2.60
C ASP A 303 11.99 -16.98 1.23
N GLY A 304 11.30 -16.21 0.41
CA GLY A 304 10.90 -16.54 -0.95
C GLY A 304 11.93 -16.14 -2.02
N ASP A 305 11.47 -16.04 -3.24
CA ASP A 305 12.22 -15.73 -4.46
C ASP A 305 12.03 -14.31 -4.97
N PHE A 306 11.60 -13.39 -4.11
CA PHE A 306 11.43 -11.97 -4.49
C PHE A 306 12.71 -11.42 -5.13
N PRO A 307 12.64 -10.81 -6.33
CA PRO A 307 13.82 -10.48 -7.12
C PRO A 307 14.74 -9.43 -6.49
N ASP A 308 14.17 -8.40 -5.87
CA ASP A 308 14.94 -7.30 -5.28
C ASP A 308 15.28 -7.55 -3.81
N ARG A 309 16.13 -8.55 -3.60
CA ARG A 309 16.54 -8.99 -2.27
C ARG A 309 17.38 -7.96 -1.52
N GLU A 310 18.21 -7.19 -2.24
CA GLU A 310 19.09 -6.20 -1.65
C GLU A 310 18.28 -5.05 -1.05
N SER A 311 17.30 -4.54 -1.78
CA SER A 311 16.38 -3.50 -1.29
C SER A 311 15.60 -3.97 -0.06
N MET A 312 15.07 -5.20 -0.08
CA MET A 312 14.32 -5.76 1.07
C MET A 312 15.22 -5.91 2.30
N ALA A 313 16.44 -6.39 2.15
CA ALA A 313 17.39 -6.47 3.25
C ALA A 313 17.75 -5.09 3.80
N GLY A 314 17.95 -4.10 2.94
CA GLY A 314 18.19 -2.71 3.33
C GLY A 314 17.03 -2.09 4.12
N ILE A 315 15.79 -2.31 3.67
CA ILE A 315 14.58 -1.84 4.38
C ILE A 315 14.49 -2.48 5.77
N ALA A 316 14.68 -3.81 5.87
CA ALA A 316 14.66 -4.51 7.15
C ALA A 316 15.73 -3.97 8.11
N GLU A 317 16.97 -3.86 7.65
CA GLU A 317 18.11 -3.39 8.47
C GLU A 317 17.91 -1.96 8.96
N HIS A 318 17.47 -1.05 8.07
CA HIS A 318 17.20 0.33 8.44
C HIS A 318 16.12 0.42 9.54
N ASN A 319 14.97 -0.24 9.34
CA ASN A 319 13.85 -0.15 10.27
C ASN A 319 14.12 -0.87 11.60
N LEU A 320 14.89 -1.96 11.58
CA LEU A 320 15.40 -2.63 12.78
C LEU A 320 16.23 -1.66 13.65
N ASN A 321 17.18 -0.97 13.04
CA ASN A 321 18.01 -0.01 13.75
C ASN A 321 17.17 1.13 14.34
N GLN A 322 16.21 1.65 13.58
CA GLN A 322 15.28 2.68 14.04
C GLN A 322 14.41 2.20 15.22
N ALA A 323 13.88 0.96 15.16
CA ALA A 323 13.11 0.39 16.26
C ALA A 323 13.94 0.30 17.56
N LEU A 324 15.20 -0.13 17.46
CA LEU A 324 16.11 -0.20 18.61
C LEU A 324 16.47 1.18 19.17
N GLU A 325 16.53 2.21 18.32
CA GLU A 325 16.77 3.60 18.77
C GLU A 325 15.62 4.15 19.62
N LEU A 326 14.38 3.81 19.30
CA LEU A 326 13.18 4.25 20.04
C LEU A 326 13.09 3.71 21.48
N ILE A 327 13.93 2.74 21.85
CA ILE A 327 14.01 2.17 23.21
C ILE A 327 15.36 2.40 23.89
N ARG A 328 16.21 3.26 23.32
CA ARG A 328 17.44 3.68 24.02
C ARG A 328 17.08 4.49 25.25
N PRO A 329 17.83 4.30 26.36
CA PRO A 329 17.61 5.05 27.59
C PRO A 329 17.87 6.55 27.41
#